data_c5ba183afd346219f77724e824eb1b6b
#
_entry.id   c5ba183afd346219f77724e824eb1b6b
#
_cell.length_a   1.000
_cell.length_b   1.000
_cell.length_c   1.000
_cell.angle_alpha   90.00
_cell.angle_beta   90.00
_cell.angle_gamma   90.00
#
_symmetry.space_group_name_H-M   'P 1'
#
loop_
_entity.id
_entity.type
_entity.pdbx_description
1 polymer ?
#
loop_
_entity_poly.entity_id
_entity_poly.type
_entity_poly.pdbx_seq_one_letter_code
_entity_poly.pdbx_strand_id
1 'polypeptide(L)'
;LIAGSILAATAPAPVDGQEAEPGPRIAITIDDLPWNGPSPAEGRETATGRLLEALTARGVVATGFVRCAGIAPDASLLRLWVDYGMPLGNHSESHRDLNSAPLDVWLEDVRTCDARLRDVIDGPVRHFRYPMLHQGPTPERREAALEVLRELNYEIAHVSVDNSDFMLSRPYEAAVGAGDAVEARRIGRLLIDHIIAAVRHAQAVARRKVGRDVDHILLLHATLLVSDQIGALLDALAAEGFRFVPLEEALKDPVYRAPDGYTGRSGLSWLYRMEPASPEDANWDDAEAARIRKALHQ
;
A
#
# COMPACT_ATOMS: atom_id res chain seq x y z
N LEU A 1 46.52 63.82 -24.09
CA LEU A 1 46.04 63.01 -22.99
C LEU A 1 44.59 62.63 -23.24
N ILE A 2 44.35 61.37 -23.73
CA ILE A 2 43.01 60.81 -23.98
C ILE A 2 42.72 59.88 -22.81
N ALA A 3 41.71 60.24 -22.01
CA ALA A 3 41.22 59.38 -20.93
C ALA A 3 40.17 58.41 -21.50
N GLY A 4 40.51 57.11 -21.48
CA GLY A 4 39.58 56.02 -21.86
C GLY A 4 38.75 55.64 -20.64
N SER A 5 37.44 55.80 -20.75
CA SER A 5 36.45 55.27 -19.76
C SER A 5 36.24 53.79 -19.97
N ILE A 6 36.58 53.01 -18.97
CA ILE A 6 36.27 51.57 -18.91
C ILE A 6 34.83 51.41 -18.38
N LEU A 7 33.90 50.93 -19.22
CA LEU A 7 32.61 50.48 -18.81
C LEU A 7 32.78 49.11 -18.11
N ALA A 8 32.46 49.06 -16.87
CA ALA A 8 32.33 47.81 -16.14
C ALA A 8 31.00 47.14 -16.48
N ALA A 9 31.04 45.96 -17.13
CA ALA A 9 29.89 45.13 -17.34
C ALA A 9 29.43 44.48 -16.06
N THR A 10 28.26 44.82 -15.55
CA THR A 10 27.64 44.14 -14.41
C THR A 10 27.10 42.79 -14.88
N ALA A 11 27.58 41.70 -14.28
CA ALA A 11 27.03 40.38 -14.48
C ALA A 11 25.55 40.33 -14.00
N PRO A 12 24.66 39.62 -14.68
CA PRO A 12 23.30 39.47 -14.21
C PRO A 12 23.30 38.71 -12.86
N ALA A 13 22.43 39.15 -11.93
CA ALA A 13 22.17 38.48 -10.67
C ALA A 13 21.64 37.04 -10.92
N PRO A 14 21.97 36.06 -10.06
CA PRO A 14 21.40 34.73 -10.19
C PRO A 14 19.89 34.81 -10.03
N VAL A 15 19.19 34.19 -10.98
CA VAL A 15 17.74 34.00 -10.94
C VAL A 15 17.42 33.22 -9.67
N ASP A 16 16.49 33.75 -8.87
CA ASP A 16 15.99 33.16 -7.64
C ASP A 16 15.83 31.64 -7.80
N GLY A 17 16.42 30.91 -6.84
CA GLY A 17 16.29 29.48 -6.77
C GLY A 17 14.83 29.12 -6.59
N GLN A 18 14.21 28.67 -7.67
CA GLN A 18 12.96 27.96 -7.62
C GLN A 18 13.24 26.70 -6.78
N GLU A 19 12.85 26.69 -5.49
CA GLU A 19 12.87 25.47 -4.69
C GLU A 19 12.09 24.43 -5.51
N ALA A 20 12.77 23.36 -5.88
CA ALA A 20 12.13 22.27 -6.62
C ALA A 20 10.93 21.83 -5.80
N GLU A 21 9.73 21.88 -6.43
CA GLU A 21 8.49 21.39 -5.81
C GLU A 21 8.78 20.04 -5.16
N PRO A 22 8.44 19.85 -3.89
CA PRO A 22 8.76 18.62 -3.19
C PRO A 22 8.11 17.44 -3.95
N GLY A 23 8.93 16.44 -4.35
CA GLY A 23 8.51 15.29 -5.15
C GLY A 23 7.28 14.57 -4.58
N PRO A 24 6.60 13.74 -5.37
CA PRO A 24 5.37 13.05 -4.95
C PRO A 24 5.62 12.20 -3.71
N ARG A 25 4.60 12.04 -2.85
CA ARG A 25 4.69 11.27 -1.60
C ARG A 25 3.96 9.94 -1.72
N ILE A 26 4.47 8.92 -1.01
CA ILE A 26 3.87 7.59 -0.98
C ILE A 26 4.02 6.95 0.41
N ALA A 27 2.92 6.38 0.91
CA ALA A 27 2.91 5.53 2.09
C ALA A 27 2.93 4.06 1.67
N ILE A 28 3.70 3.25 2.37
CA ILE A 28 3.77 1.80 2.17
C ILE A 28 2.84 1.13 3.17
N THR A 29 1.93 0.29 2.67
CA THR A 29 1.06 -0.52 3.50
C THR A 29 1.14 -1.99 3.10
N ILE A 30 1.07 -2.89 4.09
CA ILE A 30 1.24 -4.33 3.89
C ILE A 30 0.07 -5.05 4.54
N ASP A 31 -0.76 -5.69 3.72
CA ASP A 31 -1.96 -6.39 4.13
C ASP A 31 -1.67 -7.87 4.46
N ASP A 32 -2.63 -8.53 5.08
CA ASP A 32 -2.61 -9.96 5.43
C ASP A 32 -1.54 -10.39 6.44
N LEU A 33 -1.13 -9.47 7.33
CA LEU A 33 -0.32 -9.88 8.46
C LEU A 33 -1.06 -10.92 9.32
N PRO A 34 -0.34 -11.78 10.06
CA PRO A 34 1.12 -11.82 10.22
C PRO A 34 1.86 -12.42 9.01
N TRP A 35 1.20 -13.18 8.15
CA TRP A 35 1.81 -13.81 6.97
C TRP A 35 0.76 -14.30 5.98
N ASN A 36 0.99 -14.07 4.69
CA ASN A 36 0.19 -14.58 3.60
C ASN A 36 1.00 -15.55 2.73
N GLY A 37 0.59 -16.81 2.70
CA GLY A 37 1.24 -17.88 1.96
C GLY A 37 1.86 -18.97 2.82
N PRO A 38 2.58 -19.94 2.21
CA PRO A 38 3.31 -20.99 2.91
C PRO A 38 4.44 -20.39 3.75
N SER A 39 4.85 -21.12 4.78
CA SER A 39 6.05 -20.74 5.54
C SER A 39 7.29 -20.98 4.68
N PRO A 40 8.17 -19.98 4.52
CA PRO A 40 9.44 -20.17 3.85
C PRO A 40 10.34 -21.14 4.62
N ALA A 41 11.32 -21.75 3.95
CA ALA A 41 12.25 -22.71 4.56
C ALA A 41 13.05 -22.13 5.74
N GLU A 42 13.35 -20.85 5.70
CA GLU A 42 14.05 -20.08 6.73
C GLU A 42 13.14 -19.65 7.91
N GLY A 43 11.82 -19.88 7.79
CA GLY A 43 10.82 -19.44 8.76
C GLY A 43 10.26 -18.04 8.49
N ARG A 44 9.01 -17.84 8.93
CA ARG A 44 8.29 -16.54 8.75
C ARG A 44 8.95 -15.41 9.52
N GLU A 45 9.53 -15.70 10.67
CA GLU A 45 10.18 -14.70 11.52
C GLU A 45 11.42 -14.11 10.82
N THR A 46 12.27 -14.94 10.24
CA THR A 46 13.45 -14.51 9.47
C THR A 46 13.05 -13.66 8.26
N ALA A 47 12.04 -14.10 7.51
CA ALA A 47 11.56 -13.37 6.35
C ALA A 47 10.91 -12.02 6.75
N THR A 48 10.12 -11.99 7.83
CA THR A 48 9.55 -10.75 8.37
C THR A 48 10.63 -9.81 8.88
N GLY A 49 11.64 -10.34 9.59
CA GLY A 49 12.80 -9.54 10.06
C GLY A 49 13.52 -8.85 8.90
N ARG A 50 13.80 -9.58 7.82
CA ARG A 50 14.43 -9.03 6.61
C ARG A 50 13.60 -7.90 5.97
N LEU A 51 12.28 -8.07 5.90
CA LEU A 51 11.36 -7.03 5.42
C LEU A 51 11.47 -5.77 6.28
N LEU A 52 11.38 -5.92 7.61
CA LEU A 52 11.41 -4.81 8.55
C LEU A 52 12.77 -4.09 8.58
N GLU A 53 13.85 -4.84 8.49
CA GLU A 53 15.21 -4.30 8.35
C GLU A 53 15.36 -3.47 7.06
N ALA A 54 14.83 -3.96 5.94
CA ALA A 54 14.92 -3.25 4.67
C ALA A 54 14.11 -1.93 4.67
N LEU A 55 12.93 -1.91 5.32
CA LEU A 55 12.13 -0.71 5.56
C LEU A 55 12.90 0.29 6.44
N THR A 56 13.37 -0.18 7.60
CA THR A 56 14.08 0.67 8.59
C THR A 56 15.36 1.25 8.03
N ALA A 57 16.15 0.45 7.29
CA ALA A 57 17.39 0.93 6.66
C ALA A 57 17.18 2.09 5.67
N ARG A 58 15.95 2.27 5.19
CA ARG A 58 15.55 3.37 4.28
C ARG A 58 14.71 4.45 4.96
N GLY A 59 14.55 4.37 6.28
CA GLY A 59 13.74 5.32 7.05
C GLY A 59 12.24 5.25 6.71
N VAL A 60 11.74 4.12 6.21
CA VAL A 60 10.35 3.94 5.82
C VAL A 60 9.55 3.36 6.98
N VAL A 61 8.48 4.05 7.37
CA VAL A 61 7.50 3.55 8.33
C VAL A 61 6.31 2.99 7.54
N ALA A 62 6.22 1.66 7.45
CA ALA A 62 5.11 0.98 6.83
C ALA A 62 4.01 0.64 7.84
N THR A 63 2.74 0.62 7.41
CA THR A 63 1.63 0.16 8.25
C THR A 63 1.21 -1.24 7.84
N GLY A 64 1.19 -2.17 8.79
CA GLY A 64 0.73 -3.55 8.57
C GLY A 64 -0.74 -3.73 8.93
N PHE A 65 -1.54 -4.35 8.05
CA PHE A 65 -2.94 -4.66 8.30
C PHE A 65 -3.12 -6.14 8.63
N VAL A 66 -3.65 -6.40 9.82
CA VAL A 66 -3.63 -7.73 10.45
C VAL A 66 -4.94 -8.47 10.21
N ARG A 67 -4.86 -9.62 9.59
CA ARG A 67 -5.90 -10.64 9.58
C ARG A 67 -5.76 -11.49 10.85
N CYS A 68 -6.59 -11.19 11.84
CA CYS A 68 -6.35 -11.63 13.20
C CYS A 68 -6.45 -13.16 13.42
N ALA A 69 -7.23 -13.89 12.61
CA ALA A 69 -7.24 -15.36 12.66
C ALA A 69 -5.85 -15.99 12.44
N GLY A 70 -4.92 -15.27 11.82
CA GLY A 70 -3.55 -15.72 11.60
C GLY A 70 -2.59 -15.47 12.77
N ILE A 71 -3.03 -14.79 13.84
CA ILE A 71 -2.18 -14.47 14.98
C ILE A 71 -1.88 -15.77 15.77
N ALA A 72 -0.60 -16.08 15.90
CA ALA A 72 -0.14 -17.16 16.78
C ALA A 72 -0.41 -16.81 18.28
N PRO A 73 -0.52 -17.80 19.18
CA PRO A 73 -0.79 -17.54 20.59
C PRO A 73 0.17 -16.58 21.28
N ASP A 74 1.44 -16.54 20.86
CA ASP A 74 2.48 -15.66 21.39
C ASP A 74 2.57 -14.32 20.65
N ALA A 75 1.83 -14.16 19.55
CA ALA A 75 1.83 -12.99 18.69
C ALA A 75 3.24 -12.53 18.22
N SER A 76 4.22 -13.45 18.18
CA SER A 76 5.65 -13.13 17.96
C SER A 76 5.90 -12.29 16.71
N LEU A 77 5.28 -12.65 15.58
CA LEU A 77 5.44 -11.89 14.31
C LEU A 77 4.90 -10.47 14.41
N LEU A 78 3.76 -10.26 15.10
CA LEU A 78 3.20 -8.92 15.26
C LEU A 78 4.00 -8.08 16.26
N ARG A 79 4.53 -8.71 17.31
CA ARG A 79 5.44 -8.02 18.25
C ARG A 79 6.69 -7.54 17.55
N LEU A 80 7.23 -8.33 16.63
CA LEU A 80 8.36 -7.91 15.79
C LEU A 80 8.05 -6.62 15.00
N TRP A 81 6.86 -6.49 14.42
CA TRP A 81 6.42 -5.24 13.76
C TRP A 81 6.39 -4.06 14.73
N VAL A 82 5.84 -4.26 15.92
CA VAL A 82 5.78 -3.23 16.96
C VAL A 82 7.18 -2.82 17.43
N ASP A 83 8.07 -3.78 17.65
CA ASP A 83 9.45 -3.56 18.10
C ASP A 83 10.26 -2.74 17.06
N TYR A 84 9.95 -2.89 15.77
CA TYR A 84 10.53 -2.06 14.69
C TYR A 84 9.82 -0.70 14.52
N GLY A 85 8.84 -0.38 15.37
CA GLY A 85 8.11 0.89 15.30
C GLY A 85 7.13 0.99 14.13
N MET A 86 6.71 -0.14 13.55
CA MET A 86 5.75 -0.19 12.45
C MET A 86 4.33 -0.27 12.99
N PRO A 87 3.44 0.70 12.67
CA PRO A 87 2.05 0.67 13.10
C PRO A 87 1.29 -0.54 12.56
N LEU A 88 0.32 -1.02 13.36
CA LEU A 88 -0.59 -2.09 12.95
C LEU A 88 -2.02 -1.56 12.85
N GLY A 89 -2.77 -2.05 11.85
CA GLY A 89 -4.17 -1.78 11.60
C GLY A 89 -5.01 -3.07 11.56
N ASN A 90 -6.32 -2.92 11.63
CA ASN A 90 -7.27 -4.01 11.58
C ASN A 90 -7.64 -4.37 10.12
N HIS A 91 -7.53 -5.66 9.77
CA HIS A 91 -7.93 -6.22 8.48
C HIS A 91 -8.98 -7.34 8.64
N SER A 92 -9.81 -7.19 9.66
CA SER A 92 -10.81 -8.15 10.14
C SER A 92 -10.24 -9.46 10.71
N GLU A 93 -11.07 -10.24 11.38
CA GLU A 93 -10.64 -11.52 11.98
C GLU A 93 -10.29 -12.53 10.90
N SER A 94 -11.22 -12.78 9.97
CA SER A 94 -11.11 -13.87 9.01
C SER A 94 -11.08 -13.44 7.54
N HIS A 95 -10.77 -12.15 7.28
CA HIS A 95 -10.72 -11.58 5.92
C HIS A 95 -12.04 -11.72 5.18
N ARG A 96 -13.18 -11.46 5.86
CA ARG A 96 -14.51 -11.61 5.27
C ARG A 96 -14.82 -10.50 4.27
N ASP A 97 -15.43 -10.93 3.19
CA ASP A 97 -15.91 -10.03 2.15
C ASP A 97 -17.20 -9.32 2.58
N LEU A 98 -17.17 -8.01 2.76
CA LEU A 98 -18.34 -7.18 3.06
C LEU A 98 -19.39 -7.26 1.95
N ASN A 99 -19.03 -7.54 0.71
CA ASN A 99 -19.97 -7.61 -0.40
C ASN A 99 -20.87 -8.86 -0.39
N SER A 100 -20.48 -9.91 0.33
CA SER A 100 -21.15 -11.22 0.30
C SER A 100 -21.52 -11.78 1.67
N ALA A 101 -20.73 -11.50 2.72
CA ALA A 101 -21.00 -12.00 4.07
C ALA A 101 -22.30 -11.41 4.65
N PRO A 102 -23.05 -12.11 5.54
CA PRO A 102 -24.06 -11.46 6.36
C PRO A 102 -23.46 -10.26 7.12
N LEU A 103 -24.20 -9.15 7.19
CA LEU A 103 -23.66 -7.91 7.72
C LEU A 103 -23.27 -8.04 9.19
N ASP A 104 -24.12 -8.61 10.00
CA ASP A 104 -23.88 -8.87 11.43
C ASP A 104 -22.64 -9.74 11.66
N VAL A 105 -22.43 -10.75 10.84
CA VAL A 105 -21.25 -11.62 10.88
C VAL A 105 -19.98 -10.84 10.50
N TRP A 106 -20.06 -9.94 9.52
CA TRP A 106 -18.92 -9.09 9.14
C TRP A 106 -18.57 -8.08 10.24
N LEU A 107 -19.58 -7.46 10.84
CA LEU A 107 -19.39 -6.51 11.93
C LEU A 107 -18.74 -7.17 13.15
N GLU A 108 -19.17 -8.39 13.50
CA GLU A 108 -18.55 -9.16 14.59
C GLU A 108 -17.11 -9.57 14.26
N ASP A 109 -16.83 -9.92 13.01
CA ASP A 109 -15.48 -10.24 12.51
C ASP A 109 -14.50 -9.07 12.73
N VAL A 110 -14.96 -7.84 12.49
CA VAL A 110 -14.16 -6.62 12.75
C VAL A 110 -13.92 -6.40 14.24
N ARG A 111 -14.98 -6.53 15.08
CA ARG A 111 -14.88 -6.35 16.53
C ARG A 111 -14.00 -7.39 17.19
N THR A 112 -14.07 -8.63 16.73
CA THR A 112 -13.24 -9.72 17.23
C THR A 112 -11.75 -9.43 16.98
N CYS A 113 -11.41 -8.97 15.79
CA CYS A 113 -10.03 -8.57 15.49
C CYS A 113 -9.59 -7.35 16.30
N ASP A 114 -10.46 -6.33 16.49
CA ASP A 114 -10.16 -5.16 17.31
C ASP A 114 -9.76 -5.58 18.75
N ALA A 115 -10.54 -6.46 19.37
CA ALA A 115 -10.25 -6.96 20.72
C ALA A 115 -8.89 -7.67 20.77
N ARG A 116 -8.61 -8.56 19.81
CA ARG A 116 -7.33 -9.30 19.74
C ARG A 116 -6.12 -8.40 19.49
N LEU A 117 -6.26 -7.38 18.67
CA LEU A 117 -5.17 -6.43 18.42
C LEU A 117 -4.83 -5.60 19.65
N ARG A 118 -5.82 -5.23 20.46
CA ARG A 118 -5.60 -4.52 21.74
C ARG A 118 -4.78 -5.32 22.75
N ASP A 119 -4.78 -6.64 22.65
CA ASP A 119 -3.94 -7.51 23.48
C ASP A 119 -2.47 -7.56 23.02
N VAL A 120 -2.20 -7.15 21.76
CA VAL A 120 -0.86 -7.19 21.14
C VAL A 120 -0.22 -5.82 21.12
N ILE A 121 -1.01 -4.78 20.88
CA ILE A 121 -0.55 -3.41 20.66
C ILE A 121 -0.79 -2.58 21.91
N ASP A 122 0.26 -1.97 22.45
CA ASP A 122 0.17 -1.00 23.52
C ASP A 122 -0.34 0.33 22.95
N GLY A 123 -1.67 0.52 22.96
CA GLY A 123 -2.30 1.73 22.45
C GLY A 123 -3.47 1.50 21.48
N PRO A 124 -4.04 2.57 20.93
CA PRO A 124 -5.19 2.47 20.05
C PRO A 124 -4.80 1.94 18.68
N VAL A 125 -5.57 0.97 18.17
CA VAL A 125 -5.56 0.61 16.73
C VAL A 125 -6.36 1.68 15.99
N ARG A 126 -5.69 2.42 15.10
CA ARG A 126 -6.28 3.62 14.48
C ARG A 126 -6.86 3.39 13.09
N HIS A 127 -6.34 2.41 12.36
CA HIS A 127 -6.65 2.25 10.94
C HIS A 127 -7.33 0.92 10.67
N PHE A 128 -8.30 0.96 9.77
CA PHE A 128 -8.98 -0.21 9.23
C PHE A 128 -8.75 -0.30 7.72
N ARG A 129 -8.49 -1.50 7.21
CA ARG A 129 -8.45 -1.80 5.79
C ARG A 129 -9.54 -2.83 5.45
N TYR A 130 -10.37 -2.50 4.48
CA TYR A 130 -11.37 -3.44 3.99
C TYR A 130 -10.72 -4.62 3.26
N PRO A 131 -11.01 -5.88 3.64
CA PRO A 131 -10.62 -7.04 2.86
C PRO A 131 -11.04 -6.90 1.39
N MET A 132 -10.13 -7.25 0.47
CA MET A 132 -10.33 -7.17 -0.99
C MET A 132 -10.74 -5.77 -1.50
N LEU A 133 -10.53 -4.73 -0.71
CA LEU A 133 -11.02 -3.36 -0.94
C LEU A 133 -12.56 -3.29 -1.15
N HIS A 134 -13.30 -4.29 -0.68
CA HIS A 134 -14.75 -4.39 -0.79
C HIS A 134 -15.42 -3.55 0.30
N GLN A 135 -15.94 -2.37 -0.06
CA GLN A 135 -16.51 -1.39 0.87
C GLN A 135 -18.07 -1.41 0.92
N GLY A 136 -18.68 -2.52 0.51
CA GLY A 136 -20.13 -2.68 0.42
C GLY A 136 -20.69 -2.33 -0.95
N PRO A 137 -21.59 -3.19 -1.49
CA PRO A 137 -22.11 -3.05 -2.85
C PRO A 137 -23.23 -2.02 -2.96
N THR A 138 -23.76 -1.52 -1.84
CA THR A 138 -24.81 -0.50 -1.77
C THR A 138 -24.47 0.56 -0.72
N PRO A 139 -25.01 1.79 -0.85
CA PRO A 139 -24.81 2.86 0.13
C PRO A 139 -25.24 2.45 1.55
N GLU A 140 -26.38 1.75 1.70
CA GLU A 140 -26.92 1.34 2.99
C GLU A 140 -25.97 0.36 3.70
N ARG A 141 -25.44 -0.61 2.95
CA ARG A 141 -24.49 -1.58 3.51
C ARG A 141 -23.17 -0.96 3.90
N ARG A 142 -22.70 -0.02 3.08
CA ARG A 142 -21.51 0.78 3.37
C ARG A 142 -21.69 1.60 4.64
N GLU A 143 -22.82 2.33 4.76
CA GLU A 143 -23.07 3.18 5.92
C GLU A 143 -23.15 2.37 7.22
N ALA A 144 -23.82 1.22 7.20
CA ALA A 144 -23.88 0.32 8.36
C ALA A 144 -22.48 -0.19 8.78
N ALA A 145 -21.60 -0.47 7.83
CA ALA A 145 -20.20 -0.81 8.14
C ALA A 145 -19.43 0.39 8.71
N LEU A 146 -19.60 1.58 8.11
CA LEU A 146 -18.97 2.81 8.56
C LEU A 146 -19.38 3.20 9.99
N GLU A 147 -20.63 2.98 10.38
CA GLU A 147 -21.12 3.25 11.74
C GLU A 147 -20.29 2.47 12.78
N VAL A 148 -20.09 1.17 12.58
CA VAL A 148 -19.27 0.35 13.49
C VAL A 148 -17.80 0.77 13.46
N LEU A 149 -17.24 1.09 12.30
CA LEU A 149 -15.86 1.55 12.22
C LEU A 149 -15.67 2.88 12.98
N ARG A 150 -16.65 3.80 12.93
CA ARG A 150 -16.64 5.03 13.72
C ARG A 150 -16.78 4.77 15.21
N GLU A 151 -17.66 3.84 15.63
CA GLU A 151 -17.79 3.41 17.04
C GLU A 151 -16.47 2.92 17.60
N LEU A 152 -15.70 2.18 16.80
CA LEU A 152 -14.38 1.67 17.14
C LEU A 152 -13.26 2.71 16.99
N ASN A 153 -13.58 3.93 16.53
CA ASN A 153 -12.65 5.02 16.24
C ASN A 153 -11.62 4.70 15.14
N TYR A 154 -12.03 3.94 14.13
CA TYR A 154 -11.20 3.64 12.97
C TYR A 154 -11.25 4.73 11.92
N GLU A 155 -10.08 5.11 11.40
CA GLU A 155 -9.91 5.77 10.12
C GLU A 155 -9.69 4.72 9.03
N ILE A 156 -10.38 4.88 7.89
CA ILE A 156 -10.24 3.94 6.77
C ILE A 156 -8.94 4.24 6.03
N ALA A 157 -8.07 3.23 5.96
CA ALA A 157 -6.88 3.29 5.15
C ALA A 157 -7.22 2.98 3.68
N HIS A 158 -7.66 4.00 2.95
CA HIS A 158 -7.91 3.87 1.52
C HIS A 158 -6.62 3.53 0.75
N VAL A 159 -6.77 2.89 -0.42
CA VAL A 159 -5.67 2.53 -1.32
C VAL A 159 -5.80 3.36 -2.58
N SER A 160 -4.76 4.06 -2.98
CA SER A 160 -4.69 4.74 -4.28
C SER A 160 -3.85 4.01 -5.30
N VAL A 161 -2.98 3.12 -4.87
CA VAL A 161 -2.18 2.24 -5.72
C VAL A 161 -2.45 0.79 -5.31
N ASP A 162 -3.43 0.18 -5.96
CA ASP A 162 -3.67 -1.26 -5.92
C ASP A 162 -2.78 -1.95 -6.97
N ASN A 163 -2.52 -3.24 -6.79
CA ASN A 163 -1.66 -3.99 -7.69
C ASN A 163 -1.94 -5.50 -7.58
N SER A 164 -1.23 -6.28 -8.39
CA SER A 164 -1.41 -7.73 -8.48
C SER A 164 -0.22 -8.52 -7.90
N ASP A 165 0.45 -8.02 -6.86
CA ASP A 165 1.61 -8.70 -6.23
C ASP A 165 1.29 -10.12 -5.76
N PHE A 166 0.05 -10.35 -5.28
CA PHE A 166 -0.44 -11.65 -4.86
C PHE A 166 -0.39 -12.72 -5.98
N MET A 167 -0.50 -12.31 -7.26
CA MET A 167 -0.41 -13.24 -8.39
C MET A 167 1.00 -13.77 -8.60
N LEU A 168 2.01 -13.01 -8.19
CA LEU A 168 3.42 -13.32 -8.33
C LEU A 168 3.98 -14.13 -7.16
N SER A 169 3.31 -14.09 -5.99
CA SER A 169 3.82 -14.65 -4.74
C SER A 169 4.02 -16.17 -4.82
N ARG A 170 3.00 -16.94 -5.22
CA ARG A 170 3.11 -18.41 -5.33
C ARG A 170 4.13 -18.88 -6.38
N PRO A 171 4.16 -18.32 -7.62
CA PRO A 171 5.23 -18.62 -8.56
C PRO A 171 6.64 -18.34 -8.03
N TYR A 172 6.81 -17.22 -7.30
CA TYR A 172 8.08 -16.90 -6.66
C TYR A 172 8.48 -17.93 -5.59
N GLU A 173 7.57 -18.27 -4.69
CA GLU A 173 7.77 -19.28 -3.65
C GLU A 173 8.12 -20.65 -4.25
N ALA A 174 7.48 -21.03 -5.35
CA ALA A 174 7.77 -22.26 -6.06
C ALA A 174 9.19 -22.25 -6.66
N ALA A 175 9.61 -21.13 -7.26
CA ALA A 175 10.96 -20.99 -7.81
C ALA A 175 12.03 -21.04 -6.71
N VAL A 176 11.80 -20.32 -5.59
CA VAL A 176 12.71 -20.36 -4.42
C VAL A 176 12.79 -21.77 -3.85
N GLY A 177 11.65 -22.45 -3.65
CA GLY A 177 11.59 -23.82 -3.13
C GLY A 177 12.26 -24.86 -4.03
N ALA A 178 12.28 -24.64 -5.34
CA ALA A 178 12.99 -25.45 -6.32
C ALA A 178 14.48 -25.11 -6.44
N GLY A 179 14.97 -24.05 -5.77
CA GLY A 179 16.34 -23.55 -5.94
C GLY A 179 16.58 -22.84 -7.28
N ASP A 180 15.52 -22.48 -8.02
CA ASP A 180 15.61 -21.77 -9.30
C ASP A 180 15.81 -20.27 -9.08
N ALA A 181 17.06 -19.90 -8.80
CA ALA A 181 17.44 -18.52 -8.59
C ALA A 181 17.29 -17.63 -9.84
N VAL A 182 17.24 -18.19 -11.03
CA VAL A 182 17.04 -17.42 -12.28
C VAL A 182 15.58 -17.00 -12.37
N GLU A 183 14.67 -17.93 -12.18
CA GLU A 183 13.24 -17.68 -12.21
C GLU A 183 12.81 -16.78 -11.03
N ALA A 184 13.29 -17.02 -9.82
CA ALA A 184 13.02 -16.16 -8.67
C ALA A 184 13.42 -14.70 -8.94
N ARG A 185 14.61 -14.45 -9.49
CA ARG A 185 15.04 -13.10 -9.88
C ARG A 185 14.19 -12.50 -11.00
N ARG A 186 13.73 -13.32 -11.96
CA ARG A 186 12.84 -12.87 -13.02
C ARG A 186 11.51 -12.38 -12.47
N ILE A 187 10.90 -13.16 -11.56
CA ILE A 187 9.63 -12.81 -10.92
C ILE A 187 9.80 -11.58 -10.01
N GLY A 188 10.91 -11.48 -9.27
CA GLY A 188 11.21 -10.28 -8.45
C GLY A 188 11.28 -8.99 -9.29
N ARG A 189 11.93 -9.04 -10.46
CA ARG A 189 11.95 -7.89 -11.38
C ARG A 189 10.54 -7.58 -11.92
N LEU A 190 9.78 -8.62 -12.29
CA LEU A 190 8.40 -8.43 -12.77
C LEU A 190 7.51 -7.75 -11.73
N LEU A 191 7.69 -8.04 -10.44
CA LEU A 191 7.00 -7.33 -9.35
C LEU A 191 7.34 -5.85 -9.36
N ILE A 192 8.62 -5.50 -9.39
CA ILE A 192 9.07 -4.10 -9.34
C ILE A 192 8.56 -3.32 -10.55
N ASP A 193 8.73 -3.88 -11.75
CA ASP A 193 8.26 -3.26 -13.00
C ASP A 193 6.75 -3.03 -12.98
N HIS A 194 5.99 -4.00 -12.46
CA HIS A 194 4.55 -3.91 -12.31
C HIS A 194 4.15 -2.79 -11.33
N ILE A 195 4.75 -2.75 -10.14
CA ILE A 195 4.39 -1.72 -9.15
C ILE A 195 4.76 -0.32 -9.63
N ILE A 196 5.90 -0.14 -10.29
CA ILE A 196 6.24 1.16 -10.89
C ILE A 196 5.23 1.57 -11.95
N ALA A 197 4.75 0.62 -12.78
CA ALA A 197 3.70 0.91 -13.75
C ALA A 197 2.38 1.29 -13.06
N ALA A 198 1.98 0.59 -11.99
CA ALA A 198 0.78 0.89 -11.21
C ALA A 198 0.84 2.28 -10.56
N VAL A 199 1.98 2.64 -9.98
CA VAL A 199 2.19 3.96 -9.38
C VAL A 199 2.09 5.07 -10.42
N ARG A 200 2.74 4.91 -11.58
CA ARG A 200 2.65 5.89 -12.69
C ARG A 200 1.23 6.03 -13.21
N HIS A 201 0.49 4.92 -13.31
CA HIS A 201 -0.92 4.94 -13.69
C HIS A 201 -1.76 5.70 -12.66
N ALA A 202 -1.60 5.41 -11.37
CA ALA A 202 -2.32 6.11 -10.30
C ALA A 202 -2.02 7.62 -10.27
N GLN A 203 -0.77 8.04 -10.53
CA GLN A 203 -0.43 9.47 -10.70
C GLN A 203 -1.18 10.09 -11.89
N ALA A 204 -1.23 9.39 -13.02
CA ALA A 204 -1.96 9.89 -14.21
C ALA A 204 -3.46 10.03 -13.92
N VAL A 205 -4.07 9.07 -13.20
CA VAL A 205 -5.47 9.14 -12.76
C VAL A 205 -5.69 10.32 -11.81
N ALA A 206 -4.82 10.48 -10.80
CA ALA A 206 -4.92 11.59 -9.83
C ALA A 206 -4.86 12.95 -10.54
N ARG A 207 -3.87 13.16 -11.41
CA ARG A 207 -3.75 14.41 -12.18
C ARG A 207 -4.97 14.68 -13.06
N ARG A 208 -5.55 13.64 -13.69
CA ARG A 208 -6.77 13.78 -14.51
C ARG A 208 -7.99 14.13 -13.66
N LYS A 209 -8.15 13.51 -12.48
CA LYS A 209 -9.35 13.66 -11.64
C LYS A 209 -9.31 14.89 -10.74
N VAL A 210 -8.17 15.19 -10.15
CA VAL A 210 -8.04 16.27 -9.14
C VAL A 210 -7.08 17.40 -9.56
N GLY A 211 -6.47 17.30 -10.75
CA GLY A 211 -5.62 18.35 -11.32
C GLY A 211 -4.24 18.50 -10.65
N ARG A 212 -3.84 17.59 -9.78
CA ARG A 212 -2.57 17.62 -9.05
C ARG A 212 -2.07 16.22 -8.71
N ASP A 213 -0.83 16.13 -8.29
CA ASP A 213 -0.34 14.94 -7.58
C ASP A 213 -1.00 14.82 -6.20
N VAL A 214 -1.14 13.61 -5.71
CA VAL A 214 -1.69 13.28 -4.39
C VAL A 214 -0.68 12.47 -3.59
N ASP A 215 -0.89 12.39 -2.30
CA ASP A 215 -0.14 11.44 -1.48
C ASP A 215 -0.68 10.03 -1.74
N HIS A 216 0.15 9.19 -2.31
CA HIS A 216 -0.27 7.84 -2.65
C HIS A 216 -0.18 6.88 -1.47
N ILE A 217 -1.06 5.87 -1.44
CA ILE A 217 -1.03 4.76 -0.49
C ILE A 217 -0.93 3.48 -1.31
N LEU A 218 0.23 2.84 -1.23
CA LEU A 218 0.53 1.57 -1.92
C LEU A 218 0.14 0.39 -1.04
N LEU A 219 -0.63 -0.53 -1.61
CA LEU A 219 -0.97 -1.81 -1.00
C LEU A 219 0.04 -2.87 -1.47
N LEU A 220 0.57 -3.64 -0.52
CA LEU A 220 1.36 -4.86 -0.72
C LEU A 220 0.83 -5.95 0.20
N HIS A 221 1.27 -7.22 0.03
CA HIS A 221 0.89 -8.31 0.91
C HIS A 221 2.10 -8.92 1.64
N ALA A 222 1.88 -9.44 2.85
CA ALA A 222 2.91 -10.05 3.70
C ALA A 222 3.33 -11.43 3.17
N THR A 223 4.16 -11.46 2.13
CA THR A 223 4.62 -12.66 1.42
C THR A 223 6.14 -12.75 1.37
N LEU A 224 6.67 -13.94 1.05
CA LEU A 224 8.10 -14.12 0.82
C LEU A 224 8.63 -13.20 -0.30
N LEU A 225 7.87 -13.07 -1.39
CA LEU A 225 8.25 -12.22 -2.52
C LEU A 225 8.44 -10.76 -2.07
N VAL A 226 7.48 -10.20 -1.34
CA VAL A 226 7.57 -8.82 -0.84
C VAL A 226 8.70 -8.70 0.17
N SER A 227 8.88 -9.66 1.08
CA SER A 227 9.99 -9.66 2.05
C SER A 227 11.37 -9.63 1.38
N ASP A 228 11.53 -10.33 0.26
CA ASP A 228 12.79 -10.38 -0.47
C ASP A 228 13.02 -9.16 -1.38
N GLN A 229 11.95 -8.55 -1.91
CA GLN A 229 12.06 -7.51 -2.92
C GLN A 229 11.80 -6.11 -2.40
N ILE A 230 11.31 -5.94 -1.17
CA ILE A 230 10.91 -4.61 -0.64
C ILE A 230 12.05 -3.58 -0.73
N GLY A 231 13.29 -3.97 -0.42
CA GLY A 231 14.42 -3.05 -0.51
C GLY A 231 14.63 -2.52 -1.93
N ALA A 232 14.65 -3.41 -2.92
CA ALA A 232 14.80 -3.02 -4.32
C ALA A 232 13.59 -2.22 -4.84
N LEU A 233 12.38 -2.54 -4.38
CA LEU A 233 11.17 -1.78 -4.70
C LEU A 233 11.25 -0.35 -4.16
N LEU A 234 11.65 -0.18 -2.90
CA LEU A 234 11.80 1.16 -2.31
C LEU A 234 12.87 1.99 -3.03
N ASP A 235 13.98 1.37 -3.42
CA ASP A 235 15.02 2.05 -4.21
C ASP A 235 14.49 2.47 -5.58
N ALA A 236 13.66 1.64 -6.24
CA ALA A 236 13.02 1.98 -7.50
C ALA A 236 12.00 3.13 -7.36
N LEU A 237 11.17 3.12 -6.30
CA LEU A 237 10.24 4.21 -6.02
C LEU A 237 10.96 5.53 -5.71
N ALA A 238 12.07 5.47 -4.96
CA ALA A 238 12.92 6.64 -4.72
C ALA A 238 13.55 7.18 -6.01
N ALA A 239 13.96 6.30 -6.93
CA ALA A 239 14.46 6.68 -8.24
C ALA A 239 13.39 7.35 -9.14
N GLU A 240 12.10 7.01 -8.95
CA GLU A 240 10.95 7.71 -9.55
C GLU A 240 10.67 9.07 -8.88
N GLY A 241 11.44 9.45 -7.88
CA GLY A 241 11.31 10.73 -7.17
C GLY A 241 10.33 10.70 -5.99
N PHE A 242 9.80 9.54 -5.60
CA PHE A 242 8.90 9.44 -4.46
C PHE A 242 9.62 9.64 -3.12
N ARG A 243 8.98 10.37 -2.21
CA ARG A 243 9.35 10.47 -0.81
C ARG A 243 8.39 9.62 0.02
N PHE A 244 8.95 8.81 0.91
CA PHE A 244 8.16 7.97 1.80
C PHE A 244 7.62 8.77 2.97
N VAL A 245 6.34 8.56 3.28
CA VAL A 245 5.65 9.16 4.42
C VAL A 245 4.88 8.08 5.18
N PRO A 246 4.64 8.23 6.49
CA PRO A 246 3.72 7.36 7.21
C PRO A 246 2.30 7.42 6.65
N LEU A 247 1.52 6.34 6.82
CA LEU A 247 0.12 6.28 6.38
C LEU A 247 -0.71 7.45 6.92
N GLU A 248 -0.54 7.79 8.21
CA GLU A 248 -1.24 8.89 8.86
C GLU A 248 -0.99 10.24 8.16
N GLU A 249 0.20 10.46 7.61
CA GLU A 249 0.52 11.67 6.85
C GLU A 249 -0.14 11.63 5.46
N ALA A 250 -0.09 10.50 4.78
CA ALA A 250 -0.72 10.36 3.46
C ALA A 250 -2.24 10.54 3.52
N LEU A 251 -2.91 10.02 4.57
CA LEU A 251 -4.35 10.17 4.77
C LEU A 251 -4.79 11.63 5.03
N LYS A 252 -3.88 12.56 5.32
CA LYS A 252 -4.20 13.99 5.42
C LYS A 252 -4.50 14.62 4.07
N ASP A 253 -4.10 13.99 2.96
CA ASP A 253 -4.46 14.51 1.63
C ASP A 253 -5.98 14.56 1.48
N PRO A 254 -6.54 15.72 1.07
CA PRO A 254 -7.99 15.90 0.92
C PRO A 254 -8.65 14.88 -0.01
N VAL A 255 -7.90 14.23 -0.90
CA VAL A 255 -8.43 13.20 -1.80
C VAL A 255 -9.09 12.05 -1.06
N TYR A 256 -8.57 11.69 0.14
CA TYR A 256 -9.13 10.59 0.96
C TYR A 256 -10.37 10.98 1.76
N ARG A 257 -10.78 12.26 1.71
CA ARG A 257 -12.03 12.77 2.30
C ARG A 257 -13.11 13.06 1.25
N ALA A 258 -12.81 12.81 -0.03
CA ALA A 258 -13.80 12.94 -1.09
C ALA A 258 -14.97 11.96 -0.85
N PRO A 259 -16.20 12.27 -1.30
CA PRO A 259 -17.30 11.33 -1.24
C PRO A 259 -16.99 10.06 -2.06
N ASP A 260 -17.44 8.92 -1.58
CA ASP A 260 -17.39 7.64 -2.31
C ASP A 260 -18.56 7.57 -3.29
N GLY A 261 -18.30 7.80 -4.57
CA GLY A 261 -19.31 7.76 -5.65
C GLY A 261 -19.55 6.38 -6.27
N TYR A 262 -18.78 5.35 -5.86
CA TYR A 262 -18.91 4.02 -6.46
C TYR A 262 -19.94 3.15 -5.73
N THR A 263 -20.86 2.57 -6.50
CA THR A 263 -21.80 1.53 -6.07
C THR A 263 -21.61 0.30 -6.93
N GLY A 264 -21.07 -0.77 -6.36
CA GLY A 264 -20.77 -2.01 -7.08
C GLY A 264 -20.01 -3.01 -6.22
N ARG A 265 -19.66 -4.13 -6.81
CA ARG A 265 -19.11 -5.28 -6.10
C ARG A 265 -17.59 -5.43 -6.25
N SER A 266 -16.94 -4.66 -7.11
CA SER A 266 -15.48 -4.75 -7.31
C SER A 266 -14.72 -4.04 -6.21
N GLY A 267 -13.59 -4.62 -5.80
CA GLY A 267 -12.58 -3.92 -5.00
C GLY A 267 -11.83 -2.98 -5.93
N LEU A 268 -11.98 -1.71 -5.69
CA LEU A 268 -11.38 -0.68 -6.53
C LEU A 268 -10.47 0.24 -5.71
N SER A 269 -9.39 0.69 -6.33
CA SER A 269 -8.58 1.80 -5.85
C SER A 269 -9.47 3.01 -5.52
N TRP A 270 -9.11 3.76 -4.48
CA TRP A 270 -9.86 4.94 -4.06
C TRP A 270 -10.01 5.97 -5.18
N LEU A 271 -8.98 6.11 -6.00
CA LEU A 271 -9.02 7.05 -7.12
C LEU A 271 -10.12 6.73 -8.14
N TYR A 272 -10.53 5.47 -8.28
CA TYR A 272 -11.64 5.07 -9.16
C TYR A 272 -13.00 5.22 -8.47
N ARG A 273 -13.03 5.12 -7.13
CA ARG A 273 -14.24 5.18 -6.32
C ARG A 273 -14.72 6.60 -6.04
N MET A 274 -13.77 7.51 -5.75
CA MET A 274 -14.10 8.90 -5.37
C MET A 274 -14.97 9.59 -6.41
N GLU A 275 -15.87 10.47 -5.97
CA GLU A 275 -16.80 11.18 -6.84
C GLU A 275 -16.09 12.22 -7.73
N PRO A 276 -16.38 12.29 -9.05
CA PRO A 276 -17.19 11.32 -9.79
C PRO A 276 -16.46 9.98 -9.94
N ALA A 277 -17.18 8.87 -9.67
CA ALA A 277 -16.59 7.54 -9.82
C ALA A 277 -16.23 7.24 -11.29
N SER A 278 -15.13 6.52 -11.47
CA SER A 278 -14.63 6.10 -12.79
C SER A 278 -14.19 4.62 -12.76
N PRO A 279 -15.13 3.69 -12.57
CA PRO A 279 -14.79 2.26 -12.48
C PRO A 279 -14.13 1.72 -13.76
N GLU A 280 -14.30 2.38 -14.89
CA GLU A 280 -13.63 2.07 -16.16
C GLU A 280 -12.11 2.23 -16.10
N ASP A 281 -11.56 3.02 -15.17
CA ASP A 281 -10.13 3.14 -14.96
C ASP A 281 -9.52 1.81 -14.48
N ALA A 282 -10.32 0.93 -13.85
CA ALA A 282 -9.89 -0.41 -13.45
C ALA A 282 -9.64 -1.35 -14.65
N ASN A 283 -10.02 -0.99 -15.88
CA ASN A 283 -9.64 -1.74 -17.07
C ASN A 283 -8.11 -1.83 -17.23
N TRP A 284 -7.38 -0.84 -16.71
CA TRP A 284 -5.92 -0.89 -16.67
C TRP A 284 -5.43 -2.03 -15.76
N ASP A 285 -6.03 -2.20 -14.58
CA ASP A 285 -5.66 -3.25 -13.62
C ASP A 285 -5.91 -4.64 -14.23
N ASP A 286 -7.03 -4.82 -14.94
CA ASP A 286 -7.35 -6.07 -15.66
C ASP A 286 -6.36 -6.37 -16.77
N ALA A 287 -5.98 -5.37 -17.57
CA ALA A 287 -5.00 -5.50 -18.63
C ALA A 287 -3.62 -5.84 -18.08
N GLU A 288 -3.23 -5.22 -16.98
CA GLU A 288 -1.95 -5.46 -16.32
C GLU A 288 -1.92 -6.86 -15.67
N ALA A 289 -2.99 -7.29 -15.02
CA ALA A 289 -3.12 -8.66 -14.53
C ALA A 289 -3.04 -9.70 -15.64
N ALA A 290 -3.59 -9.42 -16.82
CA ALA A 290 -3.45 -10.28 -18.00
C ALA A 290 -2.00 -10.31 -18.51
N ARG A 291 -1.29 -9.19 -18.49
CA ARG A 291 0.14 -9.11 -18.84
C ARG A 291 0.99 -9.96 -17.89
N ILE A 292 0.74 -9.87 -16.58
CA ILE A 292 1.43 -10.67 -15.57
C ILE A 292 1.19 -12.17 -15.82
N ARG A 293 -0.07 -12.59 -15.98
CA ARG A 293 -0.39 -13.99 -16.30
C ARG A 293 0.37 -14.51 -17.51
N LYS A 294 0.41 -13.72 -18.58
CA LYS A 294 1.16 -14.08 -19.79
C LYS A 294 2.67 -14.21 -19.51
N ALA A 295 3.24 -13.28 -18.74
CA ALA A 295 4.65 -13.30 -18.39
C ALA A 295 5.05 -14.50 -17.52
N LEU A 296 4.15 -15.00 -16.66
CA LEU A 296 4.37 -16.17 -15.81
C LEU A 296 4.36 -17.51 -16.59
N HIS A 297 3.87 -17.52 -17.83
CA HIS A 297 3.81 -18.70 -18.69
C HIS A 297 4.88 -18.72 -19.80
N GLN A 298 5.80 -17.78 -19.80
CA GLN A 298 6.96 -17.71 -20.69
C GLN A 298 8.22 -18.26 -20.07
#